data_7842ce04fcdee83fb3c13fc05e7ddbe1
#
_entry.id   7842ce04fcdee83fb3c13fc05e7ddbe1
#
_cell.length_a   1.000
_cell.length_b   1.000
_cell.length_c   1.000
_cell.angle_alpha   90.00
_cell.angle_beta   90.00
_cell.angle_gamma   90.00
#
_symmetry.space_group_name_H-M   'P 1'
#
loop_
_entity.id
_entity.type
_entity.pdbx_description
1 polymer ?
#
loop_
_entity_poly.entity_id
_entity_poly.type
_entity_poly.pdbx_seq_one_letter_code
_entity_poly.pdbx_strand_id
1 'polypeptide(L)'
;MEVRQNPLGSAPLGKLLVKFAVPSIISMLVSALYNIVDQIFIGQGVGMYGNAATNVAFPLTTLATAVGLMLGIGGASNFNLEMGRKHEENAKKIAGTAFGSLVIAGVIICIVARIFLRPLITVFGATEYVMDYAMTYVGITSLGMPFFVLTTGGTHLIRADGKPTYSMLSALAGAVINTILDPLFIFVFKWGIAGAAWATIIGQFFSAMLVLGYLPKFHTVKLSLQDFMPKPRFLKMVMALGAAACFNQLAIFVTQIVMNNVLRYYGALSIYGSDIPLAVVGVGSKVNMVFLSIVIGISQGAQPIIGFNYGAAQYSRVKKTYRLAAAVATIIAVIAFAGFQIFPRQITALFGSGDELYEQFAVSYFRVFMFCTFLNGIQPLTANFFTSIGKAPMGIFISMTRQIIFLIPLVLLLPLAFGIEGVMFAGPISDGVAGVLAIILVLRQFKKMPAEGQAN
;
A
#
# COMPACT_ATOMS: atom_id res chain seq x y z
N MET A 1 31.19 23.31 15.68
CA MET A 1 30.35 22.09 15.53
C MET A 1 30.31 21.79 14.04
N GLU A 2 30.97 20.72 13.61
CA GLU A 2 30.85 20.25 12.23
C GLU A 2 29.37 19.94 11.93
N VAL A 3 28.83 20.62 10.96
CA VAL A 3 27.48 20.33 10.44
C VAL A 3 27.56 18.93 9.88
N ARG A 4 27.07 17.95 10.63
CA ARG A 4 26.97 16.54 10.16
C ARG A 4 26.16 16.59 8.87
N GLN A 5 26.83 16.42 7.74
CA GLN A 5 26.15 16.32 6.45
C GLN A 5 25.15 15.17 6.52
N ASN A 6 23.89 15.46 6.17
CA ASN A 6 22.84 14.44 6.16
C ASN A 6 23.26 13.31 5.19
N PRO A 7 23.33 12.06 5.63
CA PRO A 7 23.75 10.92 4.80
C PRO A 7 22.97 10.78 3.50
N LEU A 8 21.71 11.25 3.45
CA LEU A 8 20.89 11.20 2.23
C LEU A 8 21.50 12.01 1.09
N GLY A 9 22.22 13.09 1.38
CA GLY A 9 22.86 13.95 0.39
C GLY A 9 24.28 13.56 0.00
N SER A 10 24.98 12.74 0.82
CA SER A 10 26.42 12.50 0.67
C SER A 10 26.80 11.03 0.45
N ALA A 11 26.08 10.08 1.08
CA ALA A 11 26.45 8.67 1.04
C ALA A 11 26.26 8.03 -0.37
N PRO A 12 26.97 6.92 -0.68
CA PRO A 12 26.81 6.19 -1.93
C PRO A 12 25.37 5.70 -2.13
N LEU A 13 24.78 5.97 -3.29
CA LEU A 13 23.38 5.74 -3.59
C LEU A 13 22.96 4.27 -3.48
N GLY A 14 23.82 3.34 -3.94
CA GLY A 14 23.54 1.90 -3.84
C GLY A 14 23.40 1.43 -2.38
N LYS A 15 24.32 1.87 -1.48
CA LYS A 15 24.24 1.56 -0.05
C LYS A 15 23.00 2.18 0.60
N LEU A 16 22.68 3.43 0.23
CA LEU A 16 21.48 4.10 0.73
C LEU A 16 20.22 3.37 0.28
N LEU A 17 20.11 3.05 -1.00
CA LEU A 17 18.91 2.36 -1.52
C LEU A 17 18.71 1.02 -0.80
N VAL A 18 19.75 0.21 -0.65
CA VAL A 18 19.68 -1.06 0.10
C VAL A 18 19.25 -0.82 1.55
N LYS A 19 19.87 0.15 2.23
CA LYS A 19 19.55 0.49 3.63
C LYS A 19 18.09 0.86 3.84
N PHE A 20 17.46 1.53 2.87
CA PHE A 20 16.06 1.98 2.97
C PHE A 20 15.08 1.00 2.33
N ALA A 21 15.44 0.38 1.19
CA ALA A 21 14.54 -0.51 0.47
C ALA A 21 14.37 -1.87 1.17
N VAL A 22 15.46 -2.49 1.68
CA VAL A 22 15.38 -3.81 2.31
C VAL A 22 14.42 -3.81 3.52
N PRO A 23 14.53 -2.90 4.51
CA PRO A 23 13.55 -2.85 5.58
C PRO A 23 12.13 -2.57 5.09
N SER A 24 11.96 -1.74 4.05
CA SER A 24 10.64 -1.45 3.48
C SER A 24 10.04 -2.66 2.80
N ILE A 25 10.82 -3.44 2.05
CA ILE A 25 10.40 -4.69 1.42
C ILE A 25 9.96 -5.69 2.49
N ILE A 26 10.77 -5.88 3.53
CA ILE A 26 10.44 -6.79 4.63
C ILE A 26 9.12 -6.38 5.29
N SER A 27 8.94 -5.08 5.59
CA SER A 27 7.68 -4.59 6.17
C SER A 27 6.47 -4.89 5.28
N MET A 28 6.59 -4.65 3.96
CA MET A 28 5.50 -4.87 3.01
C MET A 28 5.19 -6.37 2.85
N LEU A 29 6.22 -7.21 2.73
CA LEU A 29 6.05 -8.66 2.63
C LEU A 29 5.41 -9.25 3.88
N VAL A 30 5.89 -8.87 5.07
CA VAL A 30 5.32 -9.38 6.31
C VAL A 30 3.89 -8.91 6.49
N SER A 31 3.56 -7.66 6.14
CA SER A 31 2.17 -7.18 6.11
C SER A 31 1.28 -8.00 5.18
N ALA A 32 1.78 -8.36 3.99
CA ALA A 32 1.03 -9.17 3.04
C ALA A 32 0.80 -10.59 3.55
N LEU A 33 1.84 -11.23 4.08
CA LEU A 33 1.78 -12.60 4.63
C LEU A 33 0.91 -12.66 5.88
N TYR A 34 1.04 -11.69 6.78
CA TYR A 34 0.23 -11.59 7.98
C TYR A 34 -1.26 -11.57 7.65
N ASN A 35 -1.70 -10.75 6.69
CA ASN A 35 -3.11 -10.72 6.29
C ASN A 35 -3.64 -12.07 5.78
N ILE A 36 -2.78 -12.86 5.11
CA ILE A 36 -3.15 -14.21 4.64
C ILE A 36 -3.27 -15.17 5.82
N VAL A 37 -2.30 -15.13 6.75
CA VAL A 37 -2.27 -16.01 7.93
C VAL A 37 -3.46 -15.74 8.86
N ASP A 38 -3.76 -14.48 9.14
CA ASP A 38 -4.92 -14.06 9.95
C ASP A 38 -6.23 -14.62 9.35
N GLN A 39 -6.44 -14.48 8.05
CA GLN A 39 -7.61 -15.05 7.38
C GLN A 39 -7.68 -16.58 7.45
N ILE A 40 -6.54 -17.28 7.43
CA ILE A 40 -6.50 -18.74 7.62
C ILE A 40 -6.95 -19.10 9.04
N PHE A 41 -6.45 -18.43 10.07
CA PHE A 41 -6.84 -18.71 11.45
C PHE A 41 -8.32 -18.43 11.70
N ILE A 42 -8.85 -17.33 11.19
CA ILE A 42 -10.27 -16.99 11.28
C ILE A 42 -11.12 -18.05 10.54
N GLY A 43 -10.71 -18.44 9.34
CA GLY A 43 -11.42 -19.46 8.56
C GLY A 43 -11.46 -20.81 9.25
N GLN A 44 -10.37 -21.24 9.88
CA GLN A 44 -10.29 -22.51 10.59
C GLN A 44 -10.99 -22.50 11.96
N GLY A 45 -10.91 -21.37 12.68
CA GLY A 45 -11.42 -21.30 14.05
C GLY A 45 -12.85 -20.77 14.19
N VAL A 46 -13.29 -19.91 13.27
CA VAL A 46 -14.63 -19.28 13.27
C VAL A 46 -15.48 -19.78 12.10
N GLY A 47 -14.82 -20.21 11.01
CA GLY A 47 -15.48 -20.73 9.83
C GLY A 47 -15.84 -19.65 8.80
N MET A 48 -16.72 -20.02 7.86
CA MET A 48 -17.10 -19.22 6.69
C MET A 48 -17.67 -17.84 7.08
N TYR A 49 -18.51 -17.76 8.09
CA TYR A 49 -19.12 -16.49 8.53
C TYR A 49 -18.10 -15.56 9.17
N GLY A 50 -17.05 -16.07 9.82
CA GLY A 50 -15.94 -15.26 10.32
C GLY A 50 -15.16 -14.59 9.18
N ASN A 51 -14.81 -15.36 8.15
CA ASN A 51 -14.16 -14.78 6.96
C ASN A 51 -15.06 -13.78 6.23
N ALA A 52 -16.36 -14.05 6.14
CA ALA A 52 -17.31 -13.11 5.55
C ALA A 52 -17.37 -11.80 6.36
N ALA A 53 -17.31 -11.86 7.69
CA ALA A 53 -17.30 -10.68 8.56
C ALA A 53 -16.04 -9.81 8.35
N THR A 54 -14.86 -10.42 8.17
CA THR A 54 -13.64 -9.66 7.86
C THR A 54 -13.71 -9.00 6.49
N ASN A 55 -14.34 -9.64 5.50
CA ASN A 55 -14.56 -9.04 4.19
C ASN A 55 -15.52 -7.83 4.27
N VAL A 56 -16.54 -7.89 5.11
CA VAL A 56 -17.44 -6.74 5.38
C VAL A 56 -16.70 -5.61 6.10
N ALA A 57 -15.68 -5.92 6.92
CA ALA A 57 -14.84 -4.91 7.56
C ALA A 57 -13.82 -4.24 6.60
N PHE A 58 -13.52 -4.86 5.47
CA PHE A 58 -12.47 -4.45 4.55
C PHE A 58 -12.60 -3.00 4.03
N PRO A 59 -13.80 -2.46 3.67
CA PRO A 59 -13.95 -1.07 3.26
C PRO A 59 -13.50 -0.06 4.32
N LEU A 60 -13.81 -0.31 5.60
CA LEU A 60 -13.39 0.56 6.70
C LEU A 60 -11.86 0.57 6.86
N THR A 61 -11.24 -0.60 6.81
CA THR A 61 -9.79 -0.75 6.87
C THR A 61 -9.10 -0.09 5.68
N THR A 62 -9.69 -0.21 4.48
CA THR A 62 -9.18 0.44 3.27
C THR A 62 -9.23 1.96 3.38
N LEU A 63 -10.33 2.52 3.90
CA LEU A 63 -10.45 3.96 4.14
C LEU A 63 -9.40 4.45 5.16
N ALA A 64 -9.25 3.72 6.26
CA ALA A 64 -8.25 4.04 7.29
C ALA A 64 -6.82 3.97 6.72
N THR A 65 -6.52 2.97 5.89
CA THR A 65 -5.24 2.86 5.16
C THR A 65 -5.03 4.04 4.22
N ALA A 66 -6.04 4.40 3.43
CA ALA A 66 -5.96 5.52 2.50
C ALA A 66 -5.64 6.85 3.21
N VAL A 67 -6.30 7.11 4.34
CA VAL A 67 -6.05 8.29 5.18
C VAL A 67 -4.65 8.23 5.82
N GLY A 68 -4.27 7.09 6.37
CA GLY A 68 -2.95 6.88 6.97
C GLY A 68 -1.82 7.11 5.97
N LEU A 69 -1.93 6.57 4.76
CA LEU A 69 -0.97 6.76 3.67
C LEU A 69 -0.96 8.22 3.18
N MET A 70 -2.13 8.86 3.08
CA MET A 70 -2.21 10.26 2.68
C MET A 70 -1.41 11.15 3.63
N LEU A 71 -1.63 11.01 4.91
CA LEU A 71 -0.96 11.84 5.92
C LEU A 71 0.51 11.42 6.10
N GLY A 72 0.80 10.12 6.06
CA GLY A 72 2.16 9.58 6.25
C GLY A 72 3.08 9.86 5.07
N ILE A 73 2.70 9.47 3.85
CA ILE A 73 3.51 9.68 2.64
C ILE A 73 3.61 11.16 2.32
N GLY A 74 2.50 11.90 2.43
CA GLY A 74 2.49 13.34 2.19
C GLY A 74 3.35 14.10 3.19
N GLY A 75 3.29 13.73 4.49
CA GLY A 75 4.14 14.27 5.53
C GLY A 75 5.62 13.96 5.28
N ALA A 76 5.95 12.70 5.01
CA ALA A 76 7.32 12.25 4.73
C ALA A 76 7.93 12.93 3.51
N SER A 77 7.16 13.09 2.41
CA SER A 77 7.63 13.74 1.20
C SER A 77 7.93 15.21 1.41
N ASN A 78 6.98 15.97 2.02
CA ASN A 78 7.20 17.39 2.33
C ASN A 78 8.36 17.58 3.32
N PHE A 79 8.45 16.71 4.34
CA PHE A 79 9.53 16.71 5.32
C PHE A 79 10.89 16.60 4.63
N ASN A 80 11.08 15.60 3.78
CA ASN A 80 12.35 15.38 3.07
C ASN A 80 12.69 16.54 2.11
N LEU A 81 11.70 17.13 1.42
CA LEU A 81 11.87 18.29 0.55
C LEU A 81 12.38 19.50 1.36
N GLU A 82 11.75 19.83 2.49
CA GLU A 82 12.14 20.98 3.31
C GLU A 82 13.48 20.73 4.01
N MET A 83 13.78 19.51 4.43
CA MET A 83 15.10 19.14 4.97
C MET A 83 16.20 19.31 3.91
N GLY A 84 15.93 18.93 2.66
CA GLY A 84 16.85 19.16 1.54
C GLY A 84 17.09 20.63 1.27
N ARG A 85 16.06 21.48 1.40
CA ARG A 85 16.11 22.95 1.29
C ARG A 85 16.77 23.62 2.49
N LYS A 86 17.13 22.87 3.53
CA LYS A 86 17.62 23.38 4.82
C LYS A 86 16.60 24.22 5.61
N HIS A 87 15.31 24.04 5.37
CA HIS A 87 14.21 24.69 6.09
C HIS A 87 13.76 23.81 7.27
N GLU A 88 14.63 23.60 8.26
CA GLU A 88 14.41 22.68 9.39
C GLU A 88 13.13 23.00 10.18
N GLU A 89 12.82 24.30 10.36
CA GLU A 89 11.62 24.73 11.10
C GLU A 89 10.32 24.37 10.37
N ASN A 90 10.30 24.44 9.04
CA ASN A 90 9.15 23.98 8.26
C ASN A 90 9.03 22.46 8.31
N ALA A 91 10.16 21.74 8.16
CA ALA A 91 10.20 20.29 8.25
C ALA A 91 9.67 19.81 9.60
N LYS A 92 10.08 20.44 10.70
CA LYS A 92 9.58 20.19 12.06
C LYS A 92 8.06 20.33 12.15
N LYS A 93 7.51 21.46 11.68
CA LYS A 93 6.06 21.73 11.69
C LYS A 93 5.28 20.75 10.82
N ILE A 94 5.84 20.34 9.68
CA ILE A 94 5.24 19.35 8.79
C ILE A 94 5.18 17.98 9.49
N ALA A 95 6.28 17.51 10.06
CA ALA A 95 6.33 16.25 10.77
C ALA A 95 5.34 16.22 11.95
N GLY A 96 5.35 17.25 12.79
CA GLY A 96 4.42 17.38 13.91
C GLY A 96 2.95 17.41 13.46
N THR A 97 2.63 18.26 12.45
CA THR A 97 1.27 18.32 11.87
C THR A 97 0.84 16.96 11.32
N ALA A 98 1.72 16.22 10.63
CA ALA A 98 1.38 14.92 10.09
C ALA A 98 1.09 13.90 11.21
N PHE A 99 1.96 13.79 12.23
CA PHE A 99 1.71 12.91 13.37
C PHE A 99 0.43 13.26 14.13
N GLY A 100 0.20 14.53 14.43
CA GLY A 100 -1.02 14.99 15.11
C GLY A 100 -2.28 14.69 14.30
N SER A 101 -2.21 14.90 12.98
CA SER A 101 -3.32 14.61 12.07
C SER A 101 -3.61 13.12 11.96
N LEU A 102 -2.59 12.24 12.01
CA LEU A 102 -2.77 10.79 12.03
C LEU A 102 -3.57 10.33 13.26
N VAL A 103 -3.23 10.85 14.44
CA VAL A 103 -3.97 10.54 15.67
C VAL A 103 -5.41 11.04 15.57
N ILE A 104 -5.61 12.31 15.19
CA ILE A 104 -6.93 12.90 15.06
C ILE A 104 -7.79 12.16 14.05
N ALA A 105 -7.24 11.85 12.87
CA ALA A 105 -7.97 11.12 11.84
C ALA A 105 -8.35 9.70 12.31
N GLY A 106 -7.45 8.98 12.98
CA GLY A 106 -7.75 7.67 13.55
C GLY A 106 -8.84 7.72 14.59
N VAL A 107 -8.84 8.74 15.46
CA VAL A 107 -9.93 8.96 16.46
C VAL A 107 -11.25 9.29 15.77
N ILE A 108 -11.25 10.14 14.75
CA ILE A 108 -12.45 10.47 13.98
C ILE A 108 -13.03 9.22 13.33
N ILE A 109 -12.19 8.41 12.66
CA ILE A 109 -12.63 7.15 12.04
C ILE A 109 -13.21 6.20 13.09
N CYS A 110 -12.58 6.08 14.26
CA CYS A 110 -13.10 5.29 15.38
C CYS A 110 -14.49 5.76 15.81
N ILE A 111 -14.66 7.05 16.08
CA ILE A 111 -15.93 7.63 16.53
C ILE A 111 -17.02 7.43 15.47
N VAL A 112 -16.75 7.74 14.22
CA VAL A 112 -17.69 7.57 13.10
C VAL A 112 -18.08 6.10 12.94
N ALA A 113 -17.11 5.18 12.96
CA ALA A 113 -17.38 3.76 12.86
C ALA A 113 -18.24 3.23 14.03
N ARG A 114 -18.05 3.76 15.23
CA ARG A 114 -18.85 3.39 16.43
C ARG A 114 -20.28 3.92 16.38
N ILE A 115 -20.44 5.19 15.99
CA ILE A 115 -21.76 5.83 15.92
C ILE A 115 -22.61 5.19 14.82
N PHE A 116 -22.01 4.93 13.66
CA PHE A 116 -22.69 4.41 12.48
C PHE A 116 -22.42 2.92 12.24
N LEU A 117 -22.09 2.14 13.28
CA LEU A 117 -21.62 0.77 13.14
C LEU A 117 -22.58 -0.10 12.31
N ARG A 118 -23.84 -0.19 12.70
CA ARG A 118 -24.84 -1.01 12.00
C ARG A 118 -25.15 -0.52 10.59
N PRO A 119 -25.41 0.78 10.35
CA PRO A 119 -25.57 1.33 9.00
C PRO A 119 -24.39 1.04 8.08
N LEU A 120 -23.15 1.23 8.57
CA LEU A 120 -21.93 0.98 7.78
C LEU A 120 -21.84 -0.49 7.38
N ILE A 121 -22.02 -1.40 8.31
CA ILE A 121 -21.95 -2.86 8.06
C ILE A 121 -23.03 -3.28 7.07
N THR A 122 -24.24 -2.70 7.16
CA THR A 122 -25.32 -2.97 6.19
C THR A 122 -24.96 -2.48 4.80
N VAL A 123 -24.43 -1.24 4.67
CA VAL A 123 -23.97 -0.68 3.38
C VAL A 123 -22.81 -1.48 2.80
N PHE A 124 -21.95 -2.04 3.65
CA PHE A 124 -20.83 -2.88 3.24
C PHE A 124 -21.26 -4.31 2.82
N GLY A 125 -22.56 -4.61 2.90
CA GLY A 125 -23.13 -5.84 2.34
C GLY A 125 -23.21 -7.01 3.29
N ALA A 126 -23.29 -6.78 4.61
CA ALA A 126 -23.55 -7.86 5.56
C ALA A 126 -24.94 -8.47 5.36
N THR A 127 -24.98 -9.78 5.25
CA THR A 127 -26.22 -10.55 5.29
C THR A 127 -26.68 -10.79 6.72
N GLU A 128 -27.91 -11.22 6.93
CA GLU A 128 -28.44 -11.53 8.27
C GLU A 128 -27.55 -12.53 9.05
N TYR A 129 -27.02 -13.54 8.36
CA TYR A 129 -26.15 -14.56 8.97
C TYR A 129 -24.75 -14.03 9.34
N VAL A 130 -24.27 -12.98 8.68
CA VAL A 130 -22.94 -12.39 8.89
C VAL A 130 -23.01 -11.18 9.82
N MET A 131 -24.19 -10.61 10.00
CA MET A 131 -24.39 -9.34 10.72
C MET A 131 -23.79 -9.37 12.14
N ASP A 132 -24.09 -10.39 12.95
CA ASP A 132 -23.61 -10.47 14.32
C ASP A 132 -22.09 -10.64 14.41
N TYR A 133 -21.50 -11.44 13.52
CA TYR A 133 -20.05 -11.59 13.41
C TYR A 133 -19.39 -10.28 13.00
N ALA A 134 -19.96 -9.58 12.01
CA ALA A 134 -19.43 -8.31 11.52
C ALA A 134 -19.59 -7.19 12.58
N MET A 135 -20.73 -7.13 13.27
CA MET A 135 -20.95 -6.20 14.39
C MET A 135 -19.92 -6.39 15.50
N THR A 136 -19.63 -7.64 15.87
CA THR A 136 -18.62 -7.96 16.86
C THR A 136 -17.22 -7.58 16.37
N TYR A 137 -16.84 -8.02 15.17
CA TYR A 137 -15.51 -7.79 14.62
C TYR A 137 -15.21 -6.31 14.40
N VAL A 138 -16.07 -5.60 13.65
CA VAL A 138 -15.90 -4.17 13.36
C VAL A 138 -16.09 -3.34 14.62
N GLY A 139 -17.02 -3.72 15.50
CA GLY A 139 -17.23 -3.07 16.79
C GLY A 139 -15.96 -3.06 17.65
N ILE A 140 -15.23 -4.16 17.70
CA ILE A 140 -13.96 -4.25 18.42
C ILE A 140 -12.86 -3.55 17.62
N THR A 141 -12.60 -3.94 16.36
CA THR A 141 -11.48 -3.43 15.57
C THR A 141 -11.53 -1.93 15.33
N SER A 142 -12.72 -1.31 15.32
CA SER A 142 -12.86 0.14 15.23
C SER A 142 -12.15 0.89 16.38
N LEU A 143 -12.05 0.29 17.57
CA LEU A 143 -11.29 0.86 18.70
C LEU A 143 -9.77 0.91 18.42
N GLY A 144 -9.29 0.05 17.55
CA GLY A 144 -7.89 0.01 17.09
C GLY A 144 -7.55 1.04 16.01
N MET A 145 -8.55 1.72 15.40
CA MET A 145 -8.32 2.66 14.29
C MET A 145 -7.31 3.77 14.59
N PRO A 146 -7.29 4.40 15.79
CA PRO A 146 -6.26 5.38 16.11
C PRO A 146 -4.84 4.81 16.03
N PHE A 147 -4.64 3.60 16.51
CA PHE A 147 -3.35 2.91 16.50
C PHE A 147 -2.97 2.48 15.08
N PHE A 148 -3.94 1.97 14.33
CA PHE A 148 -3.75 1.54 12.95
C PHE A 148 -3.35 2.69 12.02
N VAL A 149 -4.08 3.81 12.04
CA VAL A 149 -3.79 4.99 11.22
C VAL A 149 -2.45 5.60 11.60
N LEU A 150 -2.15 5.70 12.91
CA LEU A 150 -0.88 6.21 13.41
C LEU A 150 0.30 5.33 12.96
N THR A 151 0.19 4.02 13.05
CA THR A 151 1.25 3.11 12.60
C THR A 151 1.43 3.17 11.10
N THR A 152 0.33 3.13 10.33
CA THR A 152 0.36 3.18 8.87
C THR A 152 1.08 4.42 8.36
N GLY A 153 0.73 5.61 8.87
CA GLY A 153 1.37 6.86 8.44
C GLY A 153 2.70 7.15 9.13
N GLY A 154 2.80 6.88 10.44
CA GLY A 154 3.97 7.20 11.26
C GLY A 154 5.24 6.48 10.83
N THR A 155 5.14 5.25 10.36
CA THR A 155 6.28 4.48 9.81
C THR A 155 6.94 5.17 8.62
N HIS A 156 6.18 5.88 7.77
CA HIS A 156 6.73 6.69 6.67
C HIS A 156 7.54 7.88 7.17
N LEU A 157 7.06 8.55 8.22
CA LEU A 157 7.77 9.70 8.83
C LEU A 157 9.05 9.25 9.54
N ILE A 158 9.03 8.11 10.25
CA ILE A 158 10.23 7.51 10.88
C ILE A 158 11.28 7.16 9.81
N ARG A 159 10.84 6.60 8.68
CA ARG A 159 11.72 6.31 7.54
C ARG A 159 12.30 7.59 6.95
N ALA A 160 11.50 8.64 6.82
CA ALA A 160 11.93 9.95 6.35
C ALA A 160 12.99 10.59 7.27
N ASP A 161 12.90 10.35 8.58
CA ASP A 161 13.91 10.75 9.57
C ASP A 161 15.22 9.93 9.51
N GLY A 162 15.37 9.02 8.55
CA GLY A 162 16.58 8.24 8.31
C GLY A 162 16.70 6.95 9.12
N LYS A 163 15.62 6.46 9.72
CA LYS A 163 15.59 5.21 10.54
C LYS A 163 14.66 4.13 9.93
N PRO A 164 14.96 3.63 8.73
CA PRO A 164 14.11 2.64 8.06
C PRO A 164 13.98 1.32 8.83
N THR A 165 15.04 0.87 9.51
CA THR A 165 15.01 -0.34 10.34
C THR A 165 14.06 -0.20 11.52
N TYR A 166 14.02 0.97 12.19
CA TYR A 166 13.07 1.20 13.27
C TYR A 166 11.62 1.24 12.75
N SER A 167 11.40 1.88 11.58
CA SER A 167 10.12 1.86 10.88
C SER A 167 9.65 0.42 10.60
N MET A 168 10.55 -0.43 10.10
CA MET A 168 10.29 -1.85 9.88
C MET A 168 9.92 -2.56 11.19
N LEU A 169 10.73 -2.43 12.24
CA LEU A 169 10.47 -3.09 13.52
C LEU A 169 9.13 -2.67 14.13
N SER A 170 8.73 -1.40 13.98
CA SER A 170 7.44 -0.92 14.46
C SER A 170 6.28 -1.60 13.73
N ALA A 171 6.39 -1.81 12.42
CA ALA A 171 5.37 -2.51 11.65
C ALA A 171 5.35 -4.03 11.95
N LEU A 172 6.54 -4.65 12.04
CA LEU A 172 6.69 -6.08 12.32
C LEU A 172 6.15 -6.46 13.69
N ALA A 173 6.37 -5.64 14.72
CA ALA A 173 5.94 -5.94 16.09
C ALA A 173 4.45 -6.27 16.15
N GLY A 174 3.61 -5.47 15.50
CA GLY A 174 2.17 -5.72 15.47
C GLY A 174 1.80 -6.99 14.73
N ALA A 175 2.41 -7.25 13.57
CA ALA A 175 2.17 -8.44 12.79
C ALA A 175 2.56 -9.72 13.54
N VAL A 176 3.72 -9.72 14.20
CA VAL A 176 4.20 -10.86 15.00
C VAL A 176 3.29 -11.10 16.21
N ILE A 177 2.98 -10.05 16.96
CA ILE A 177 2.11 -10.15 18.14
C ILE A 177 0.72 -10.66 17.74
N ASN A 178 0.13 -10.12 16.69
CA ASN A 178 -1.16 -10.59 16.21
C ASN A 178 -1.10 -12.08 15.80
N THR A 179 -0.12 -12.48 14.99
CA THR A 179 0.06 -13.88 14.53
C THR A 179 0.19 -14.87 15.69
N ILE A 180 0.77 -14.43 16.84
CA ILE A 180 0.88 -15.25 18.06
C ILE A 180 -0.45 -15.27 18.82
N LEU A 181 -1.12 -14.12 18.92
CA LEU A 181 -2.35 -13.99 19.71
C LEU A 181 -3.58 -14.57 19.01
N ASP A 182 -3.65 -14.57 17.69
CA ASP A 182 -4.77 -15.13 16.94
C ASP A 182 -5.05 -16.59 17.31
N PRO A 183 -4.11 -17.54 17.19
CA PRO A 183 -4.37 -18.92 17.57
C PRO A 183 -4.66 -19.06 19.06
N LEU A 184 -4.03 -18.25 19.91
CA LEU A 184 -4.28 -18.29 21.35
C LEU A 184 -5.72 -17.87 21.69
N PHE A 185 -6.20 -16.79 21.12
CA PHE A 185 -7.54 -16.27 21.43
C PHE A 185 -8.65 -17.04 20.71
N ILE A 186 -8.40 -17.49 19.48
CA ILE A 186 -9.37 -18.21 18.68
C ILE A 186 -9.51 -19.66 19.16
N PHE A 187 -8.40 -20.41 19.28
CA PHE A 187 -8.44 -21.86 19.53
C PHE A 187 -8.32 -22.22 21.00
N VAL A 188 -7.43 -21.55 21.78
CA VAL A 188 -7.21 -21.90 23.19
C VAL A 188 -8.28 -21.25 24.06
N PHE A 189 -8.48 -19.95 23.95
CA PHE A 189 -9.50 -19.23 24.74
C PHE A 189 -10.90 -19.35 24.16
N LYS A 190 -11.05 -19.80 22.91
CA LYS A 190 -12.33 -20.00 22.20
C LYS A 190 -13.18 -18.73 22.12
N TRP A 191 -12.53 -17.57 21.99
CA TRP A 191 -13.23 -16.29 21.84
C TRP A 191 -13.77 -16.06 20.41
N GLY A 192 -13.51 -16.98 19.47
CA GLY A 192 -13.99 -16.90 18.10
C GLY A 192 -13.57 -15.61 17.40
N ILE A 193 -14.51 -14.97 16.70
CA ILE A 193 -14.24 -13.73 15.95
C ILE A 193 -13.83 -12.55 16.84
N ALA A 194 -14.33 -12.49 18.06
CA ALA A 194 -13.91 -11.48 19.02
C ALA A 194 -12.44 -11.64 19.40
N GLY A 195 -11.95 -12.88 19.48
CA GLY A 195 -10.53 -13.19 19.73
C GLY A 195 -9.61 -12.64 18.64
N ALA A 196 -9.95 -12.88 17.37
CA ALA A 196 -9.23 -12.32 16.23
C ALA A 196 -9.21 -10.77 16.25
N ALA A 197 -10.36 -10.16 16.55
CA ALA A 197 -10.46 -8.71 16.65
C ALA A 197 -9.59 -8.12 17.76
N TRP A 198 -9.55 -8.73 18.93
CA TRP A 198 -8.70 -8.31 20.05
C TRP A 198 -7.22 -8.53 19.76
N ALA A 199 -6.83 -9.65 19.14
CA ALA A 199 -5.46 -9.90 18.72
C ALA A 199 -4.97 -8.83 17.76
N THR A 200 -5.82 -8.42 16.81
CA THR A 200 -5.53 -7.35 15.85
C THR A 200 -5.29 -6.02 16.56
N ILE A 201 -6.17 -5.60 17.49
CA ILE A 201 -5.99 -4.34 18.21
C ILE A 201 -4.73 -4.35 19.05
N ILE A 202 -4.47 -5.43 19.78
CA ILE A 202 -3.28 -5.52 20.63
C ILE A 202 -2.03 -5.40 19.77
N GLY A 203 -1.95 -6.07 18.62
CA GLY A 203 -0.86 -5.90 17.67
C GLY A 203 -0.69 -4.45 17.21
N GLN A 204 -1.80 -3.80 16.81
CA GLN A 204 -1.80 -2.40 16.39
C GLN A 204 -1.38 -1.45 17.52
N PHE A 205 -1.82 -1.71 18.74
CA PHE A 205 -1.42 -0.93 19.91
C PHE A 205 0.09 -0.98 20.15
N PHE A 206 0.70 -2.16 20.14
CA PHE A 206 2.15 -2.27 20.34
C PHE A 206 2.93 -1.60 19.21
N SER A 207 2.49 -1.73 17.94
CA SER A 207 3.08 -1.00 16.81
C SER A 207 3.00 0.51 17.02
N ALA A 208 1.84 1.01 17.42
CA ALA A 208 1.62 2.44 17.68
C ALA A 208 2.49 2.94 18.85
N MET A 209 2.64 2.14 19.92
CA MET A 209 3.51 2.48 21.04
C MET A 209 4.98 2.61 20.61
N LEU A 210 5.45 1.76 19.70
CA LEU A 210 6.79 1.89 19.13
C LEU A 210 6.93 3.17 18.29
N VAL A 211 5.92 3.50 17.50
CA VAL A 211 5.88 4.77 16.73
C VAL A 211 5.91 5.97 17.67
N LEU A 212 5.08 6.00 18.72
CA LEU A 212 5.06 7.08 19.71
C LEU A 212 6.37 7.14 20.50
N GLY A 213 6.93 6.00 20.89
CA GLY A 213 8.21 5.90 21.59
C GLY A 213 9.42 6.40 20.77
N TYR A 214 9.25 6.52 19.45
CA TYR A 214 10.26 7.13 18.59
C TYR A 214 10.21 8.66 18.59
N LEU A 215 9.06 9.29 18.82
CA LEU A 215 8.89 10.75 18.71
C LEU A 215 9.90 11.56 19.53
N PRO A 216 10.22 11.21 20.80
CA PRO A 216 11.26 11.91 21.55
C PRO A 216 12.68 11.73 20.99
N LYS A 217 12.87 10.67 20.20
CA LYS A 217 14.14 10.28 19.58
C LYS A 217 14.25 10.72 18.13
N PHE A 218 13.30 11.54 17.64
CA PHE A 218 13.30 12.02 16.27
C PHE A 218 14.65 12.71 15.99
N HIS A 219 15.35 12.23 14.96
CA HIS A 219 16.82 12.41 14.88
C HIS A 219 17.23 13.71 14.21
N THR A 220 16.49 14.13 13.19
CA THR A 220 16.86 15.30 12.36
C THR A 220 16.33 16.62 12.90
N VAL A 221 15.17 16.61 13.56
CA VAL A 221 14.57 17.79 14.19
C VAL A 221 14.00 17.45 15.56
N LYS A 222 14.03 18.37 16.49
CA LYS A 222 13.44 18.18 17.83
C LYS A 222 11.97 18.59 17.79
N LEU A 223 11.05 17.61 17.87
CA LEU A 223 9.63 17.87 17.94
C LEU A 223 9.22 18.33 19.35
N SER A 224 8.36 19.32 19.43
CA SER A 224 7.73 19.82 20.66
C SER A 224 6.22 19.51 20.64
N LEU A 225 5.58 19.47 21.81
CA LEU A 225 4.14 19.21 21.90
C LEU A 225 3.28 20.17 21.06
N GLN A 226 3.74 21.41 20.91
CA GLN A 226 3.03 22.42 20.09
C GLN A 226 3.06 22.11 18.59
N ASP A 227 4.03 21.32 18.11
CA ASP A 227 4.15 20.96 16.70
C ASP A 227 3.10 19.94 16.28
N PHE A 228 2.56 19.15 17.23
CA PHE A 228 1.52 18.14 16.97
C PHE A 228 0.13 18.74 16.74
N MET A 229 -0.06 20.03 17.03
CA MET A 229 -1.31 20.70 16.66
C MET A 229 -1.31 20.95 15.15
N PRO A 230 -2.29 20.37 14.40
CA PRO A 230 -2.33 20.52 12.95
C PRO A 230 -2.50 21.98 12.55
N LYS A 231 -1.55 22.52 11.79
CA LYS A 231 -1.62 23.86 11.23
C LYS A 231 -2.21 23.77 9.81
N PRO A 232 -3.31 24.49 9.47
CA PRO A 232 -4.01 24.34 8.19
C PRO A 232 -3.11 24.44 6.97
N ARG A 233 -2.12 25.35 6.98
CA ARG A 233 -1.15 25.53 5.90
C ARG A 233 -0.35 24.25 5.64
N PHE A 234 0.23 23.65 6.69
CA PHE A 234 1.05 22.44 6.57
C PHE A 234 0.20 21.21 6.32
N LEU A 235 -0.99 21.12 6.93
CA LEU A 235 -1.94 20.05 6.65
C LEU A 235 -2.34 20.01 5.17
N LYS A 236 -2.63 21.16 4.57
CA LYS A 236 -2.92 21.24 3.12
C LYS A 236 -1.74 20.74 2.27
N MET A 237 -0.51 21.09 2.62
CA MET A 237 0.69 20.58 1.92
C MET A 237 0.83 19.05 2.05
N VAL A 238 0.63 18.53 3.26
CA VAL A 238 0.68 17.10 3.54
C VAL A 238 -0.39 16.36 2.74
N MET A 239 -1.64 16.80 2.81
CA MET A 239 -2.75 16.16 2.08
C MET A 239 -2.54 16.23 0.57
N ALA A 240 -2.05 17.36 0.03
CA ALA A 240 -1.83 17.53 -1.41
C ALA A 240 -0.84 16.49 -1.97
N LEU A 241 0.32 16.29 -1.33
CA LEU A 241 1.30 15.30 -1.79
C LEU A 241 0.86 13.86 -1.47
N GLY A 242 0.16 13.65 -0.37
CA GLY A 242 -0.34 12.34 0.01
C GLY A 242 -1.58 11.88 -0.75
N ALA A 243 -2.26 12.79 -1.44
CA ALA A 243 -3.48 12.47 -2.21
C ALA A 243 -3.26 11.38 -3.25
N ALA A 244 -2.08 11.31 -3.86
CA ALA A 244 -1.75 10.25 -4.82
C ALA A 244 -1.86 8.85 -4.21
N ALA A 245 -1.35 8.66 -3.00
CA ALA A 245 -1.43 7.37 -2.28
C ALA A 245 -2.86 7.06 -1.84
N CYS A 246 -3.60 8.07 -1.38
CA CYS A 246 -5.01 7.94 -1.01
C CYS A 246 -5.87 7.49 -2.21
N PHE A 247 -5.79 8.23 -3.32
CA PHE A 247 -6.55 7.89 -4.53
C PHE A 247 -6.15 6.53 -5.11
N ASN A 248 -4.86 6.16 -5.05
CA ASN A 248 -4.42 4.84 -5.48
C ASN A 248 -5.06 3.73 -4.64
N GLN A 249 -5.12 3.89 -3.33
CA GLN A 249 -5.73 2.90 -2.43
C GLN A 249 -7.23 2.75 -2.67
N LEU A 250 -7.94 3.87 -2.83
CA LEU A 250 -9.36 3.86 -3.18
C LEU A 250 -9.61 3.29 -4.58
N ALA A 251 -8.75 3.59 -5.55
CA ALA A 251 -8.83 3.06 -6.91
C ALA A 251 -8.70 1.53 -6.95
N ILE A 252 -7.75 0.96 -6.18
CA ILE A 252 -7.59 -0.49 -6.04
C ILE A 252 -8.89 -1.11 -5.50
N PHE A 253 -9.48 -0.51 -4.47
CA PHE A 253 -10.71 -0.99 -3.87
C PHE A 253 -11.90 -0.98 -4.86
N VAL A 254 -12.11 0.13 -5.58
CA VAL A 254 -13.17 0.23 -6.59
C VAL A 254 -12.95 -0.78 -7.72
N THR A 255 -11.70 -0.91 -8.19
CA THR A 255 -11.34 -1.88 -9.23
C THR A 255 -11.65 -3.32 -8.80
N GLN A 256 -11.38 -3.67 -7.53
CA GLN A 256 -11.69 -5.01 -7.01
C GLN A 256 -13.19 -5.29 -7.04
N ILE A 257 -14.03 -4.31 -6.69
CA ILE A 257 -15.49 -4.47 -6.74
C ILE A 257 -15.96 -4.66 -8.19
N VAL A 258 -15.49 -3.81 -9.11
CA VAL A 258 -15.86 -3.90 -10.52
C VAL A 258 -15.41 -5.24 -11.11
N MET A 259 -14.16 -5.63 -10.86
CA MET A 259 -13.60 -6.89 -11.34
C MET A 259 -14.41 -8.09 -10.88
N ASN A 260 -14.74 -8.18 -9.59
CA ASN A 260 -15.50 -9.29 -9.03
C ASN A 260 -16.91 -9.39 -9.66
N ASN A 261 -17.59 -8.25 -9.86
CA ASN A 261 -18.90 -8.25 -10.49
C ASN A 261 -18.84 -8.69 -11.97
N VAL A 262 -17.87 -8.19 -12.71
CA VAL A 262 -17.67 -8.55 -14.12
C VAL A 262 -17.31 -10.03 -14.28
N LEU A 263 -16.39 -10.54 -13.45
CA LEU A 263 -16.00 -11.95 -13.44
C LEU A 263 -17.18 -12.86 -13.11
N ARG A 264 -18.01 -12.48 -12.13
CA ARG A 264 -19.22 -13.23 -11.79
C ARG A 264 -20.20 -13.30 -12.94
N TYR A 265 -20.49 -12.15 -13.59
CA TYR A 265 -21.46 -12.05 -14.67
C TYR A 265 -21.00 -12.80 -15.94
N TYR A 266 -19.82 -12.48 -16.45
CA TYR A 266 -19.30 -13.12 -17.67
C TYR A 266 -18.80 -14.54 -17.41
N GLY A 267 -18.37 -14.88 -16.22
CA GLY A 267 -18.07 -16.24 -15.81
C GLY A 267 -19.31 -17.14 -15.93
N ALA A 268 -20.46 -16.68 -15.40
CA ALA A 268 -21.72 -17.43 -15.49
C ALA A 268 -22.19 -17.65 -16.95
N LEU A 269 -21.79 -16.78 -17.89
CA LEU A 269 -22.08 -16.92 -19.32
C LEU A 269 -21.04 -17.78 -20.07
N SER A 270 -19.99 -18.24 -19.41
CA SER A 270 -18.90 -19.03 -19.98
C SER A 270 -18.95 -20.49 -19.51
N ILE A 271 -18.09 -21.33 -20.10
CA ILE A 271 -17.92 -22.72 -19.69
C ILE A 271 -17.35 -22.87 -18.25
N TYR A 272 -16.76 -21.79 -17.71
CA TYR A 272 -16.09 -21.79 -16.40
C TYR A 272 -17.05 -21.56 -15.22
N GLY A 273 -18.29 -21.10 -15.48
CA GLY A 273 -19.20 -20.68 -14.41
C GLY A 273 -18.70 -19.43 -13.65
N SER A 274 -19.48 -18.99 -12.65
CA SER A 274 -19.16 -17.77 -11.87
C SER A 274 -18.02 -17.96 -10.89
N ASP A 275 -17.80 -19.16 -10.40
CA ASP A 275 -16.93 -19.44 -9.24
C ASP A 275 -15.46 -19.62 -9.62
N ILE A 276 -15.18 -20.30 -10.74
CA ILE A 276 -13.81 -20.55 -11.20
C ILE A 276 -13.06 -19.24 -11.48
N PRO A 277 -13.61 -18.28 -12.28
CA PRO A 277 -12.94 -17.01 -12.51
C PRO A 277 -12.67 -16.22 -11.24
N LEU A 278 -13.61 -16.16 -10.30
CA LEU A 278 -13.45 -15.49 -9.02
C LEU A 278 -12.35 -16.13 -8.17
N ALA A 279 -12.33 -17.47 -8.09
CA ALA A 279 -11.33 -18.20 -7.33
C ALA A 279 -9.91 -17.99 -7.90
N VAL A 280 -9.75 -18.13 -9.21
CA VAL A 280 -8.46 -17.94 -9.89
C VAL A 280 -7.94 -16.51 -9.76
N VAL A 281 -8.79 -15.50 -9.99
CA VAL A 281 -8.41 -14.09 -9.84
C VAL A 281 -8.09 -13.77 -8.38
N GLY A 282 -8.77 -14.39 -7.43
CA GLY A 282 -8.45 -14.31 -6.00
C GLY A 282 -7.04 -14.81 -5.70
N VAL A 283 -6.65 -15.96 -6.23
CA VAL A 283 -5.28 -16.50 -6.12
C VAL A 283 -4.28 -15.56 -6.81
N GLY A 284 -4.56 -15.15 -8.05
CA GLY A 284 -3.70 -14.23 -8.80
C GLY A 284 -3.49 -12.89 -8.08
N SER A 285 -4.52 -12.36 -7.41
CA SER A 285 -4.42 -11.14 -6.61
C SER A 285 -3.48 -11.32 -5.41
N LYS A 286 -3.51 -12.44 -4.72
CA LYS A 286 -2.60 -12.74 -3.60
C LYS A 286 -1.15 -12.86 -4.08
N VAL A 287 -0.92 -13.56 -5.19
CA VAL A 287 0.41 -13.68 -5.81
C VAL A 287 0.93 -12.31 -6.25
N ASN A 288 0.09 -11.52 -6.90
CA ASN A 288 0.42 -10.17 -7.32
C ASN A 288 0.70 -9.24 -6.13
N MET A 289 -0.02 -9.39 -5.01
CA MET A 289 0.21 -8.65 -3.77
C MET A 289 1.61 -8.89 -3.21
N VAL A 290 2.11 -10.13 -3.22
CA VAL A 290 3.48 -10.46 -2.80
C VAL A 290 4.50 -9.79 -3.72
N PHE A 291 4.33 -9.89 -5.03
CA PHE A 291 5.18 -9.22 -6.01
C PHE A 291 5.19 -7.70 -5.82
N LEU A 292 4.02 -7.08 -5.77
CA LEU A 292 3.89 -5.62 -5.59
C LEU A 292 4.45 -5.15 -4.24
N SER A 293 4.41 -5.96 -3.19
CA SER A 293 5.02 -5.64 -1.90
C SER A 293 6.53 -5.36 -2.02
N ILE A 294 7.23 -6.12 -2.87
CA ILE A 294 8.66 -5.91 -3.13
C ILE A 294 8.86 -4.60 -3.89
N VAL A 295 8.09 -4.38 -4.96
CA VAL A 295 8.19 -3.16 -5.80
C VAL A 295 7.87 -1.90 -4.99
N ILE A 296 6.79 -1.93 -4.21
CA ILE A 296 6.39 -0.82 -3.34
C ILE A 296 7.45 -0.57 -2.26
N GLY A 297 8.04 -1.63 -1.70
CA GLY A 297 9.14 -1.51 -0.75
C GLY A 297 10.36 -0.79 -1.32
N ILE A 298 10.76 -1.10 -2.57
CA ILE A 298 11.83 -0.39 -3.29
C ILE A 298 11.44 1.08 -3.48
N SER A 299 10.23 1.33 -3.93
CA SER A 299 9.70 2.67 -4.18
C SER A 299 9.69 3.53 -2.92
N GLN A 300 9.22 2.97 -1.81
CA GLN A 300 9.21 3.64 -0.50
C GLN A 300 10.62 3.86 0.07
N GLY A 301 11.56 2.95 -0.21
CA GLY A 301 12.96 3.11 0.15
C GLY A 301 13.67 4.22 -0.64
N ALA A 302 13.32 4.40 -1.91
CA ALA A 302 13.86 5.47 -2.76
C ALA A 302 13.29 6.86 -2.40
N GLN A 303 12.08 6.94 -1.85
CA GLN A 303 11.34 8.17 -1.58
C GLN A 303 12.13 9.19 -0.74
N PRO A 304 12.71 8.86 0.44
CA PRO A 304 13.46 9.82 1.24
C PRO A 304 14.71 10.34 0.50
N ILE A 305 15.39 9.46 -0.23
CA ILE A 305 16.60 9.80 -0.97
C ILE A 305 16.27 10.79 -2.08
N ILE A 306 15.22 10.52 -2.87
CA ILE A 306 14.75 11.37 -3.95
C ILE A 306 14.29 12.73 -3.41
N GLY A 307 13.43 12.74 -2.39
CA GLY A 307 12.85 13.96 -1.83
C GLY A 307 13.91 14.90 -1.28
N PHE A 308 14.83 14.38 -0.44
CA PHE A 308 15.92 15.17 0.13
C PHE A 308 16.83 15.75 -0.95
N ASN A 309 17.32 14.92 -1.89
CA ASN A 309 18.22 15.38 -2.94
C ASN A 309 17.55 16.36 -3.91
N TYR A 310 16.24 16.20 -4.15
CA TYR A 310 15.50 17.17 -4.96
C TYR A 310 15.38 18.52 -4.23
N GLY A 311 15.07 18.51 -2.94
CA GLY A 311 15.06 19.71 -2.09
C GLY A 311 16.42 20.41 -2.04
N ALA A 312 17.50 19.64 -2.02
CA ALA A 312 18.88 20.13 -2.03
C ALA A 312 19.42 20.50 -3.43
N ALA A 313 18.56 20.52 -4.46
CA ALA A 313 18.91 20.78 -5.86
C ALA A 313 19.99 19.81 -6.44
N GLN A 314 20.19 18.64 -5.84
CA GLN A 314 21.14 17.62 -6.30
C GLN A 314 20.47 16.71 -7.36
N TYR A 315 20.10 17.27 -8.48
CA TYR A 315 19.30 16.60 -9.52
C TYR A 315 19.99 15.37 -10.15
N SER A 316 21.32 15.34 -10.23
CA SER A 316 22.06 14.17 -10.68
C SER A 316 21.82 12.98 -9.75
N ARG A 317 21.87 13.18 -8.43
CA ARG A 317 21.57 12.13 -7.44
C ARG A 317 20.13 11.66 -7.53
N VAL A 318 19.17 12.57 -7.76
CA VAL A 318 17.75 12.24 -7.98
C VAL A 318 17.59 11.30 -9.18
N LYS A 319 18.16 11.67 -10.34
CA LYS A 319 18.10 10.88 -11.57
C LYS A 319 18.76 9.50 -11.39
N LYS A 320 19.93 9.45 -10.75
CA LYS A 320 20.67 8.20 -10.47
C LYS A 320 19.91 7.29 -9.52
N THR A 321 19.33 7.84 -8.46
CA THR A 321 18.50 7.07 -7.49
C THR A 321 17.29 6.46 -8.16
N TYR A 322 16.55 7.25 -8.95
CA TYR A 322 15.39 6.72 -9.68
C TYR A 322 15.79 5.61 -10.66
N ARG A 323 16.85 5.83 -11.47
CA ARG A 323 17.33 4.81 -12.44
C ARG A 323 17.74 3.52 -11.75
N LEU A 324 18.43 3.60 -10.61
CA LEU A 324 18.83 2.44 -9.83
C LEU A 324 17.62 1.69 -9.28
N ALA A 325 16.66 2.42 -8.67
CA ALA A 325 15.44 1.83 -8.17
C ALA A 325 14.58 1.20 -9.29
N ALA A 326 14.48 1.87 -10.44
CA ALA A 326 13.79 1.36 -11.62
C ALA A 326 14.43 0.09 -12.18
N ALA A 327 15.78 0.05 -12.27
CA ALA A 327 16.49 -1.14 -12.72
C ALA A 327 16.22 -2.33 -11.80
N VAL A 328 16.33 -2.15 -10.48
CA VAL A 328 16.07 -3.23 -9.51
C VAL A 328 14.60 -3.68 -9.58
N ALA A 329 13.65 -2.74 -9.61
CA ALA A 329 12.22 -3.05 -9.71
C ALA A 329 11.89 -3.79 -11.02
N THR A 330 12.51 -3.40 -12.15
CA THR A 330 12.33 -4.07 -13.44
C THR A 330 12.91 -5.47 -13.44
N ILE A 331 14.10 -5.69 -12.87
CA ILE A 331 14.68 -7.04 -12.75
C ILE A 331 13.73 -7.95 -11.98
N ILE A 332 13.21 -7.50 -10.84
CA ILE A 332 12.26 -8.28 -10.04
C ILE A 332 10.96 -8.53 -10.81
N ALA A 333 10.48 -7.53 -11.54
CA ALA A 333 9.27 -7.63 -12.36
C ALA A 333 9.45 -8.63 -13.52
N VAL A 334 10.62 -8.68 -14.14
CA VAL A 334 10.96 -9.66 -15.18
C VAL A 334 11.05 -11.08 -14.60
N ILE A 335 11.64 -11.25 -13.41
CA ILE A 335 11.68 -12.54 -12.72
C ILE A 335 10.26 -13.02 -12.39
N ALA A 336 9.40 -12.14 -11.86
CA ALA A 336 8.01 -12.46 -11.57
C ALA A 336 7.23 -12.81 -12.87
N PHE A 337 7.41 -12.02 -13.93
CA PHE A 337 6.85 -12.30 -15.25
C PHE A 337 7.25 -13.69 -15.75
N ALA A 338 8.55 -14.01 -15.71
CA ALA A 338 9.03 -15.32 -16.12
C ALA A 338 8.40 -16.44 -15.30
N GLY A 339 8.27 -16.26 -13.98
CA GLY A 339 7.58 -17.19 -13.09
C GLY A 339 6.12 -17.41 -13.49
N PHE A 340 5.38 -16.34 -13.79
CA PHE A 340 3.96 -16.41 -14.19
C PHE A 340 3.77 -17.05 -15.56
N GLN A 341 4.72 -16.88 -16.49
CA GLN A 341 4.64 -17.50 -17.81
C GLN A 341 5.05 -18.97 -17.82
N ILE A 342 6.06 -19.35 -17.02
CA ILE A 342 6.65 -20.69 -17.04
C ILE A 342 5.93 -21.63 -16.06
N PHE A 343 5.56 -21.14 -14.86
CA PHE A 343 5.07 -21.94 -13.74
C PHE A 343 3.61 -21.63 -13.29
N PRO A 344 2.66 -21.29 -14.18
CA PRO A 344 1.30 -20.91 -13.75
C PRO A 344 0.58 -22.02 -13.00
N ARG A 345 0.71 -23.29 -13.42
CA ARG A 345 0.10 -24.45 -12.77
C ARG A 345 0.66 -24.70 -11.37
N GLN A 346 1.98 -24.61 -11.22
CA GLN A 346 2.65 -24.81 -9.94
C GLN A 346 2.27 -23.72 -8.94
N ILE A 347 2.18 -22.47 -9.41
CA ILE A 347 1.76 -21.34 -8.57
C ILE A 347 0.32 -21.53 -8.07
N THR A 348 -0.60 -21.90 -8.95
CA THR A 348 -1.99 -22.16 -8.57
C THR A 348 -2.14 -23.35 -7.63
N ALA A 349 -1.37 -24.42 -7.85
CA ALA A 349 -1.38 -25.61 -7.00
C ALA A 349 -0.96 -25.34 -5.54
N LEU A 350 -0.19 -24.27 -5.27
CA LEU A 350 0.14 -23.84 -3.91
C LEU A 350 -1.09 -23.37 -3.11
N PHE A 351 -2.15 -22.96 -3.79
CA PHE A 351 -3.37 -22.43 -3.17
C PHE A 351 -4.55 -23.43 -3.20
N GLY A 352 -4.37 -24.57 -3.82
CA GLY A 352 -5.35 -25.63 -3.94
C GLY A 352 -5.36 -26.25 -5.34
N SER A 353 -5.90 -27.47 -5.44
CA SER A 353 -6.16 -28.15 -6.72
C SER A 353 -7.61 -27.96 -7.12
N GLY A 354 -7.85 -27.67 -8.39
CA GLY A 354 -9.17 -27.61 -9.00
C GLY A 354 -9.34 -28.69 -10.08
N ASP A 355 -10.48 -28.65 -10.75
CA ASP A 355 -10.75 -29.45 -11.94
C ASP A 355 -9.95 -28.92 -13.16
N GLU A 356 -10.08 -29.61 -14.29
CA GLU A 356 -9.40 -29.25 -15.54
C GLU A 356 -9.76 -27.82 -16.01
N LEU A 357 -11.01 -27.39 -15.84
CA LEU A 357 -11.47 -26.04 -16.21
C LEU A 357 -10.82 -24.96 -15.33
N TYR A 358 -10.65 -25.23 -14.04
CA TYR A 358 -9.93 -24.34 -13.11
C TYR A 358 -8.47 -24.17 -13.55
N GLU A 359 -7.77 -25.26 -13.86
CA GLU A 359 -6.37 -25.18 -14.31
C GLU A 359 -6.26 -24.45 -15.64
N GLN A 360 -7.16 -24.72 -16.58
CA GLN A 360 -7.17 -24.04 -17.90
C GLN A 360 -7.36 -22.52 -17.75
N PHE A 361 -8.34 -22.09 -16.95
CA PHE A 361 -8.57 -20.68 -16.68
C PHE A 361 -7.40 -20.04 -15.95
N ALA A 362 -6.81 -20.73 -14.96
CA ALA A 362 -5.66 -20.25 -14.21
C ALA A 362 -4.43 -20.02 -15.11
N VAL A 363 -4.10 -20.98 -15.99
CA VAL A 363 -3.00 -20.83 -16.94
C VAL A 363 -3.25 -19.65 -17.87
N SER A 364 -4.46 -19.50 -18.39
CA SER A 364 -4.83 -18.36 -19.26
C SER A 364 -4.73 -17.05 -18.51
N TYR A 365 -5.23 -16.97 -17.28
CA TYR A 365 -5.16 -15.77 -16.45
C TYR A 365 -3.72 -15.32 -16.19
N PHE A 366 -2.85 -16.22 -15.72
CA PHE A 366 -1.45 -15.88 -15.46
C PHE A 366 -0.69 -15.50 -16.73
N ARG A 367 -0.93 -16.20 -17.83
CA ARG A 367 -0.24 -15.93 -19.11
C ARG A 367 -0.73 -14.70 -19.83
N VAL A 368 -2.03 -14.43 -19.82
CA VAL A 368 -2.63 -13.32 -20.56
C VAL A 368 -2.80 -12.10 -19.69
N PHE A 369 -3.55 -12.18 -18.58
CA PHE A 369 -3.83 -11.02 -17.74
C PHE A 369 -2.56 -10.44 -17.11
N MET A 370 -1.61 -11.29 -16.71
CA MET A 370 -0.34 -10.86 -16.10
C MET A 370 0.82 -10.74 -17.10
N PHE A 371 0.53 -10.69 -18.41
CA PHE A 371 1.56 -10.61 -19.46
C PHE A 371 2.46 -9.39 -19.32
N CYS A 372 1.94 -8.23 -18.96
CA CYS A 372 2.72 -6.99 -18.81
C CYS A 372 3.29 -6.76 -17.41
N THR A 373 3.36 -7.79 -16.56
CA THR A 373 3.93 -7.69 -15.19
C THR A 373 5.33 -7.07 -15.17
N PHE A 374 6.14 -7.28 -16.20
CA PHE A 374 7.48 -6.69 -16.32
C PHE A 374 7.49 -5.16 -16.35
N LEU A 375 6.37 -4.51 -16.68
CA LEU A 375 6.19 -3.04 -16.61
C LEU A 375 5.59 -2.57 -15.29
N ASN A 376 4.95 -3.46 -14.51
CA ASN A 376 4.23 -3.11 -13.29
C ASN A 376 5.13 -2.57 -12.16
N GLY A 377 6.45 -2.73 -12.26
CA GLY A 377 7.40 -2.14 -11.33
C GLY A 377 7.57 -0.63 -11.51
N ILE A 378 7.38 -0.11 -12.72
CA ILE A 378 7.71 1.27 -13.07
C ILE A 378 6.62 2.26 -12.64
N GLN A 379 5.34 1.92 -12.80
CA GLN A 379 4.22 2.83 -12.54
C GLN A 379 4.16 3.26 -11.06
N PRO A 380 4.18 2.37 -10.04
CA PRO A 380 4.17 2.79 -8.63
C PRO A 380 5.42 3.58 -8.23
N LEU A 381 6.60 3.19 -8.76
CA LEU A 381 7.84 3.89 -8.53
C LEU A 381 7.78 5.32 -9.08
N THR A 382 7.22 5.50 -10.28
CA THR A 382 7.08 6.82 -10.92
C THR A 382 6.06 7.71 -10.19
N ALA A 383 4.94 7.14 -9.72
CA ALA A 383 3.95 7.87 -8.93
C ALA A 383 4.59 8.41 -7.63
N ASN A 384 5.31 7.56 -6.90
CA ASN A 384 6.05 7.95 -5.70
C ASN A 384 7.18 8.95 -6.00
N PHE A 385 7.86 8.80 -7.13
CA PHE A 385 8.87 9.77 -7.57
C PHE A 385 8.28 11.19 -7.71
N PHE A 386 7.14 11.33 -8.39
CA PHE A 386 6.50 12.65 -8.55
C PHE A 386 6.00 13.21 -7.21
N THR A 387 5.49 12.36 -6.33
CA THR A 387 5.15 12.75 -4.95
C THR A 387 6.38 13.22 -4.18
N SER A 388 7.50 12.50 -4.30
CA SER A 388 8.76 12.83 -3.60
C SER A 388 9.36 14.17 -4.04
N ILE A 389 9.19 14.56 -5.31
CA ILE A 389 9.68 15.84 -5.84
C ILE A 389 8.66 16.99 -5.72
N GLY A 390 7.56 16.79 -4.99
CA GLY A 390 6.57 17.83 -4.74
C GLY A 390 5.54 18.05 -5.85
N LYS A 391 5.44 17.18 -6.86
CA LYS A 391 4.53 17.29 -8.00
C LYS A 391 3.27 16.47 -7.81
N ALA A 392 2.42 16.85 -6.83
CA ALA A 392 1.21 16.16 -6.46
C ALA A 392 0.27 15.81 -7.64
N PRO A 393 -0.08 16.74 -8.57
CA PRO A 393 -1.01 16.43 -9.67
C PRO A 393 -0.50 15.29 -10.57
N MET A 394 0.82 15.25 -10.84
CA MET A 394 1.43 14.19 -11.65
C MET A 394 1.45 12.85 -10.91
N GLY A 395 1.72 12.87 -9.60
CA GLY A 395 1.64 11.67 -8.77
C GLY A 395 0.24 11.07 -8.76
N ILE A 396 -0.78 11.93 -8.56
CA ILE A 396 -2.20 11.52 -8.61
C ILE A 396 -2.55 10.93 -9.97
N PHE A 397 -2.23 11.64 -11.05
CA PHE A 397 -2.54 11.22 -12.40
C PHE A 397 -1.95 9.82 -12.69
N ILE A 398 -0.65 9.62 -12.42
CA ILE A 398 0.01 8.33 -12.65
C ILE A 398 -0.59 7.23 -11.77
N SER A 399 -0.90 7.52 -10.50
CA SER A 399 -1.51 6.56 -9.59
C SER A 399 -2.87 6.07 -10.09
N MET A 400 -3.67 6.95 -10.68
CA MET A 400 -5.01 6.61 -11.18
C MET A 400 -5.00 6.01 -12.60
N THR A 401 -3.92 6.21 -13.37
CA THR A 401 -3.84 5.82 -14.78
C THR A 401 -4.16 4.33 -14.96
N ARG A 402 -3.51 3.46 -14.23
CA ARG A 402 -3.67 2.01 -14.36
C ARG A 402 -5.07 1.55 -13.97
N GLN A 403 -5.54 1.95 -12.80
CA GLN A 403 -6.76 1.39 -12.20
C GLN A 403 -8.03 2.03 -12.77
N ILE A 404 -8.14 3.36 -12.66
CA ILE A 404 -9.38 4.08 -12.97
C ILE A 404 -9.45 4.43 -14.46
N ILE A 405 -8.34 4.90 -15.05
CA ILE A 405 -8.37 5.44 -16.43
C ILE A 405 -8.38 4.33 -17.45
N PHE A 406 -7.64 3.23 -17.22
CA PHE A 406 -7.56 2.16 -18.20
C PHE A 406 -8.22 0.85 -17.75
N LEU A 407 -7.88 0.30 -16.57
CA LEU A 407 -8.33 -1.05 -16.21
C LEU A 407 -9.86 -1.13 -16.07
N ILE A 408 -10.49 -0.22 -15.33
CA ILE A 408 -11.97 -0.24 -15.15
C ILE A 408 -12.70 -0.12 -16.49
N PRO A 409 -12.43 0.87 -17.35
CA PRO A 409 -13.10 0.95 -18.65
C PRO A 409 -12.87 -0.29 -19.53
N LEU A 410 -11.63 -0.84 -19.55
CA LEU A 410 -11.34 -2.02 -20.36
C LEU A 410 -12.04 -3.27 -19.82
N VAL A 411 -12.08 -3.46 -18.50
CA VAL A 411 -12.81 -4.57 -17.87
C VAL A 411 -14.31 -4.49 -18.12
N LEU A 412 -14.88 -3.30 -18.31
CA LEU A 412 -16.29 -3.13 -18.62
C LEU A 412 -16.60 -3.26 -20.13
N LEU A 413 -15.69 -2.79 -21.00
CA LEU A 413 -15.93 -2.70 -22.44
C LEU A 413 -15.50 -3.95 -23.22
N LEU A 414 -14.30 -4.50 -22.92
CA LEU A 414 -13.79 -5.66 -23.67
C LEU A 414 -14.65 -6.91 -23.52
N PRO A 415 -15.24 -7.22 -22.37
CA PRO A 415 -16.12 -8.38 -22.25
C PRO A 415 -17.40 -8.30 -23.10
N LEU A 416 -17.83 -7.11 -23.52
CA LEU A 416 -18.97 -6.95 -24.44
C LEU A 416 -18.69 -7.60 -25.81
N ALA A 417 -17.43 -7.62 -26.25
CA ALA A 417 -17.01 -8.19 -27.53
C ALA A 417 -16.41 -9.60 -27.38
N PHE A 418 -15.70 -9.87 -26.29
CA PHE A 418 -14.88 -11.08 -26.10
C PHE A 418 -15.32 -11.96 -24.91
N GLY A 419 -16.44 -11.65 -24.26
CA GLY A 419 -16.88 -12.41 -23.08
C GLY A 419 -15.84 -12.38 -21.96
N ILE A 420 -15.67 -13.51 -21.25
CA ILE A 420 -14.73 -13.62 -20.12
C ILE A 420 -13.26 -13.40 -20.54
N GLU A 421 -12.90 -13.72 -21.78
CA GLU A 421 -11.54 -13.47 -22.29
C GLU A 421 -11.23 -11.98 -22.41
N GLY A 422 -12.25 -11.14 -22.63
CA GLY A 422 -12.10 -9.69 -22.62
C GLY A 422 -11.56 -9.15 -21.30
N VAL A 423 -11.93 -9.77 -20.17
CA VAL A 423 -11.36 -9.42 -18.86
C VAL A 423 -9.86 -9.71 -18.83
N MET A 424 -9.43 -10.82 -19.44
CA MET A 424 -8.01 -11.19 -19.46
C MET A 424 -7.17 -10.20 -20.27
N PHE A 425 -7.69 -9.68 -21.38
CA PHE A 425 -6.99 -8.67 -22.21
C PHE A 425 -6.91 -7.29 -21.54
N ALA A 426 -7.81 -6.97 -20.63
CA ALA A 426 -7.81 -5.68 -19.93
C ALA A 426 -6.52 -5.46 -19.08
N GLY A 427 -5.98 -6.53 -18.48
CA GLY A 427 -4.74 -6.49 -17.67
C GLY A 427 -3.55 -5.95 -18.46
N PRO A 428 -3.06 -6.66 -19.48
CA PRO A 428 -1.86 -6.26 -20.21
C PRO A 428 -2.01 -4.93 -20.93
N ILE A 429 -3.19 -4.58 -21.45
CA ILE A 429 -3.41 -3.28 -22.09
C ILE A 429 -3.27 -2.16 -21.07
N SER A 430 -3.91 -2.27 -19.91
CA SER A 430 -3.83 -1.25 -18.86
C SER A 430 -2.42 -1.11 -18.28
N ASP A 431 -1.74 -2.24 -18.04
CA ASP A 431 -0.38 -2.27 -17.50
C ASP A 431 0.63 -1.70 -18.52
N GLY A 432 0.49 -2.09 -19.80
CA GLY A 432 1.33 -1.62 -20.88
C GLY A 432 1.23 -0.11 -21.08
N VAL A 433 0.01 0.40 -21.22
CA VAL A 433 -0.22 1.84 -21.44
C VAL A 433 0.22 2.66 -20.22
N ALA A 434 -0.12 2.22 -19.01
CA ALA A 434 0.27 2.92 -17.78
C ALA A 434 1.80 2.92 -17.58
N GLY A 435 2.48 1.79 -17.86
CA GLY A 435 3.93 1.69 -17.77
C GLY A 435 4.65 2.59 -18.78
N VAL A 436 4.22 2.56 -20.04
CA VAL A 436 4.79 3.43 -21.10
C VAL A 436 4.57 4.90 -20.77
N LEU A 437 3.37 5.28 -20.34
CA LEU A 437 3.07 6.66 -19.96
C LEU A 437 3.93 7.12 -18.77
N ALA A 438 4.12 6.27 -17.77
CA ALA A 438 5.00 6.56 -16.63
C ALA A 438 6.45 6.81 -17.07
N ILE A 439 6.98 6.00 -18.00
CA ILE A 439 8.32 6.18 -18.56
C ILE A 439 8.42 7.52 -19.31
N ILE A 440 7.45 7.83 -20.17
CA ILE A 440 7.45 9.09 -20.94
C ILE A 440 7.45 10.30 -20.00
N LEU A 441 6.61 10.27 -18.96
CA LEU A 441 6.48 11.39 -18.03
C LEU A 441 7.75 11.60 -17.18
N VAL A 442 8.38 10.52 -16.71
CA VAL A 442 9.62 10.66 -15.94
C VAL A 442 10.78 11.13 -16.82
N LEU A 443 10.87 10.65 -18.05
CA LEU A 443 11.90 11.12 -19.00
C LEU A 443 11.73 12.60 -19.34
N ARG A 444 10.48 13.06 -19.56
CA ARG A 444 10.17 14.48 -19.73
C ARG A 444 10.56 15.30 -18.48
N GLN A 445 10.30 14.75 -17.28
CA GLN A 445 10.69 15.40 -16.03
C GLN A 445 12.22 15.51 -15.91
N PHE A 446 12.97 14.47 -16.28
CA PHE A 446 14.43 14.50 -16.25
C PHE A 446 15.03 15.55 -17.18
N LYS A 447 14.41 15.77 -18.34
CA LYS A 447 14.84 16.84 -19.27
C LYS A 447 14.62 18.25 -18.70
N LYS A 448 13.60 18.42 -17.82
CA LYS A 448 13.30 19.70 -17.15
C LYS A 448 14.19 19.98 -15.92
N MET A 449 14.93 18.98 -15.43
CA MET A 449 15.86 19.16 -14.33
C MET A 449 17.19 19.72 -14.84
N PRO A 450 17.70 20.83 -14.27
CA PRO A 450 18.97 21.42 -14.67
C PRO A 450 20.12 20.42 -14.64
N ALA A 451 21.17 20.69 -15.44
CA ALA A 451 22.45 20.01 -15.33
C ALA A 451 23.18 20.44 -14.05
N GLU A 452 24.12 19.60 -13.56
CA GLU A 452 24.96 19.96 -12.42
C GLU A 452 25.69 21.30 -12.69
N GLY A 453 25.58 22.26 -11.78
CA GLY A 453 26.23 23.56 -11.85
C GLY A 453 25.38 24.72 -12.40
N GLN A 454 24.14 24.48 -12.84
CA GLN A 454 23.22 25.54 -13.34
C GLN A 454 22.09 25.93 -12.35
N ALA A 455 22.16 25.49 -11.12
CA ALA A 455 21.21 25.93 -10.10
C ALA A 455 21.73 27.24 -9.49
N ASN A 456 21.18 28.37 -9.93
CA ASN A 456 21.28 29.66 -9.24
C ASN A 456 20.38 29.66 -8.00
#